data_1863fa5fabd53f3777d51ffa13f9490b
#
_entry.id   1863fa5fabd53f3777d51ffa13f9490b
#
_cell.length_a   1.000
_cell.length_b   1.000
_cell.length_c   1.000
_cell.angle_alpha   90.00
_cell.angle_beta   90.00
_cell.angle_gamma   90.00
#
_symmetry.space_group_name_H-M   'P 1'
#
loop_
_entity.id
_entity.type
_entity.pdbx_description
1 polymer ?
#
loop_
_entity_poly.entity_id
_entity_poly.type
_entity_poly.pdbx_seq_one_letter_code
_entity_poly.pdbx_strand_id
1 'polypeptide(L)'
;MLIKLTEVCAQGAVTTQQQYILREILVNPEHVIMIREESRMRQLNEQSLIAPGLSTDHGFSKLTINKGHTGTDIVVVGCPEMIEECLNKSSTPKLLRG
;
A
#
# COMPACT_ATOMS: atom_id res chain seq x y z
N MET A 1 4.23 -16.50 5.26
CA MET A 1 5.10 -15.82 4.29
C MET A 1 4.74 -14.36 4.22
N LEU A 2 5.75 -13.51 4.22
CA LEU A 2 5.53 -12.06 4.16
C LEU A 2 5.89 -11.55 2.79
N ILE A 3 5.14 -10.54 2.34
CA ILE A 3 5.47 -9.87 1.08
C ILE A 3 5.91 -8.45 1.37
N LYS A 4 6.75 -7.92 0.51
CA LYS A 4 7.28 -6.57 0.67
C LYS A 4 6.44 -5.59 -0.13
N LEU A 5 5.98 -4.56 0.55
CA LEU A 5 5.24 -3.47 -0.08
C LEU A 5 5.86 -2.15 0.36
N THR A 6 5.53 -1.10 -0.36
CA THR A 6 5.99 0.25 -0.02
C THR A 6 4.82 1.03 0.54
N GLU A 7 4.92 1.37 1.81
CA GLU A 7 3.88 2.12 2.51
C GLU A 7 4.10 3.61 2.36
N VAL A 8 3.01 4.35 2.21
CA VAL A 8 3.03 5.81 2.20
C VAL A 8 2.62 6.28 3.57
N CYS A 9 3.53 6.93 4.27
CA CYS A 9 3.28 7.40 5.62
C CYS A 9 3.30 8.92 5.64
N ALA A 10 2.35 9.51 6.36
CA ALA A 10 2.41 10.93 6.62
C ALA A 10 3.54 11.18 7.60
N GLN A 11 4.46 12.05 7.21
CA GLN A 11 5.49 12.49 8.12
C GLN A 11 4.83 13.44 9.11
N GLY A 12 4.92 13.14 10.38
CA GLY A 12 4.27 13.95 11.39
C GLY A 12 4.85 15.31 11.47
N ALA A 13 4.66 16.09 10.44
CA ALA A 13 5.34 17.33 10.30
C ALA A 13 4.61 18.44 11.00
N VAL A 14 5.38 19.27 11.62
CA VAL A 14 4.88 20.46 12.25
C VAL A 14 4.81 21.61 11.26
N THR A 15 5.33 21.40 10.08
CA THR A 15 5.42 22.44 9.08
C THR A 15 4.11 22.59 8.33
N THR A 16 3.99 23.70 7.63
CA THR A 16 2.79 23.98 6.86
C THR A 16 2.64 23.07 5.66
N GLN A 17 3.73 22.47 5.22
CA GLN A 17 3.68 21.53 4.11
C GLN A 17 3.65 20.12 4.64
N GLN A 18 2.57 19.47 4.37
CA GLN A 18 2.45 18.08 4.74
C GLN A 18 3.30 17.26 3.80
N GLN A 19 4.21 16.52 4.35
CA GLN A 19 5.10 15.67 3.58
C GLN A 19 4.80 14.23 3.89
N TYR A 20 5.05 13.39 2.91
CA TYR A 20 4.90 11.95 3.04
C TYR A 20 6.24 11.30 2.87
N ILE A 21 6.41 10.14 3.50
CA ILE A 21 7.60 9.32 3.31
C ILE A 21 7.17 7.95 2.84
N LEU A 22 8.07 7.31 2.09
CA LEU A 22 7.87 5.96 1.63
C LEU A 22 8.69 5.02 2.50
N ARG A 23 8.10 3.91 2.90
CA ARG A 23 8.74 2.99 3.81
C ARG A 23 8.44 1.57 3.39
N GLU A 24 9.47 0.73 3.35
CA GLU A 24 9.25 -0.68 3.08
C GLU A 24 8.60 -1.34 4.27
N ILE A 25 7.60 -2.17 4.00
CA ILE A 25 6.96 -2.96 5.04
C ILE A 25 6.80 -4.37 4.55
N LEU A 26 6.69 -5.29 5.49
CA LEU A 26 6.41 -6.69 5.21
C LEU A 26 5.01 -7.00 5.72
N VAL A 27 4.20 -7.57 4.86
CA VAL A 27 2.79 -7.79 5.16
C VAL A 27 2.48 -9.26 4.97
N ASN A 28 1.72 -9.81 5.92
CA ASN A 28 1.22 -11.17 5.79
C ASN A 28 -0.05 -11.13 4.94
N PRO A 29 -0.02 -11.76 3.75
CA PRO A 29 -1.18 -11.69 2.86
C PRO A 29 -2.46 -12.23 3.49
N GLU A 30 -2.33 -13.15 4.41
CA GLU A 30 -3.50 -13.76 5.04
C GLU A 30 -4.24 -12.81 5.97
N HIS A 31 -3.60 -11.71 6.35
CA HIS A 31 -4.21 -10.73 7.22
C HIS A 31 -4.85 -9.58 6.47
N VAL A 32 -4.72 -9.54 5.16
CA VAL A 32 -5.33 -8.48 4.36
C VAL A 32 -6.76 -8.88 4.05
N ILE A 33 -7.69 -8.07 4.51
CA ILE A 33 -9.10 -8.40 4.34
C ILE A 33 -9.79 -7.54 3.29
N MET A 34 -9.18 -6.43 2.90
CA MET A 34 -9.78 -5.57 1.88
C MET A 34 -8.72 -4.71 1.21
N ILE A 35 -8.88 -4.52 -0.09
CA ILE A 35 -8.03 -3.64 -0.89
C ILE A 35 -8.93 -2.66 -1.61
N ARG A 36 -8.62 -1.38 -1.51
CA ARG A 36 -9.37 -0.35 -2.23
C ARG A 36 -8.40 0.62 -2.88
N GLU A 37 -8.84 1.21 -3.97
CA GLU A 37 -8.05 2.26 -4.59
C GLU A 37 -8.02 3.49 -3.69
N GLU A 38 -6.83 4.09 -3.55
CA GLU A 38 -6.68 5.32 -2.78
C GLU A 38 -6.45 6.47 -3.74
N SER A 39 -7.54 7.01 -4.24
CA SER A 39 -7.46 8.03 -5.29
C SER A 39 -6.91 9.35 -4.78
N ARG A 40 -7.08 9.65 -3.50
CA ARG A 40 -6.54 10.89 -2.95
C ARG A 40 -5.02 10.92 -3.03
N MET A 41 -4.38 9.80 -2.69
CA MET A 41 -2.92 9.72 -2.80
C MET A 41 -2.47 9.79 -4.24
N ARG A 42 -3.24 9.20 -5.13
CA ARG A 42 -2.92 9.27 -6.55
C ARG A 42 -2.93 10.71 -7.04
N GLN A 43 -3.93 11.49 -6.63
CA GLN A 43 -4.00 12.89 -7.01
C GLN A 43 -2.83 13.68 -6.47
N LEU A 44 -2.45 13.42 -5.22
CA LEU A 44 -1.31 14.10 -4.62
C LEU A 44 -0.02 13.74 -5.35
N ASN A 45 0.12 12.50 -5.76
CA ASN A 45 1.31 12.09 -6.49
C ASN A 45 1.38 12.72 -7.86
N GLU A 46 0.24 12.90 -8.52
CA GLU A 46 0.21 13.57 -9.81
C GLU A 46 0.70 15.02 -9.70
N GLN A 47 0.56 15.59 -8.52
CA GLN A 47 1.05 16.94 -8.24
C GLN A 47 2.45 16.94 -7.66
N SER A 48 3.09 15.78 -7.62
CA SER A 48 4.45 15.59 -7.10
C SER A 48 4.55 15.98 -5.62
N LEU A 49 3.50 15.75 -4.86
CA LEU A 49 3.46 16.17 -3.46
C LEU A 49 3.80 15.02 -2.50
N ILE A 50 4.04 13.82 -2.99
CA ILE A 50 4.30 12.70 -2.10
C ILE A 50 5.79 12.51 -1.89
N ALA A 51 6.53 12.22 -2.95
CA ALA A 51 7.96 11.98 -2.80
C ALA A 51 8.69 12.43 -4.04
N PRO A 52 9.82 13.11 -3.90
CA PRO A 52 10.61 13.49 -5.06
C PRO A 52 11.08 12.25 -5.79
N GLY A 53 10.97 12.27 -7.11
CA GLY A 53 11.44 11.17 -7.93
C GLY A 53 10.46 10.03 -8.08
N LEU A 54 9.35 10.04 -7.36
CA LEU A 54 8.34 9.01 -7.55
C LEU A 54 7.57 9.32 -8.84
N SER A 55 7.43 8.28 -9.67
CA SER A 55 6.72 8.46 -10.94
C SER A 55 5.26 8.83 -10.69
N THR A 56 4.75 9.77 -11.48
CA THR A 56 3.35 10.17 -11.36
C THR A 56 2.39 9.13 -11.90
N ASP A 57 2.92 8.07 -12.49
CA ASP A 57 2.10 6.98 -13.02
C ASP A 57 1.64 5.99 -11.97
N HIS A 58 2.20 6.06 -10.77
CA HIS A 58 1.84 5.09 -9.74
C HIS A 58 0.42 5.27 -9.26
N GLY A 59 -0.27 4.16 -9.09
CA GLY A 59 -1.51 4.15 -8.34
C GLY A 59 -1.22 3.88 -6.88
N PHE A 60 -2.25 3.92 -6.06
CA PHE A 60 -2.12 3.69 -4.63
C PHE A 60 -3.31 2.89 -4.15
N SER A 61 -3.09 2.07 -3.15
CA SER A 61 -4.12 1.20 -2.59
C SER A 61 -4.17 1.36 -1.09
N LYS A 62 -5.38 1.28 -0.55
CA LYS A 62 -5.57 1.22 0.89
C LYS A 62 -5.87 -0.22 1.26
N LEU A 63 -5.05 -0.78 2.13
CA LEU A 63 -5.23 -2.14 2.62
C LEU A 63 -5.79 -2.10 4.02
N THR A 64 -6.82 -2.90 4.26
CA THR A 64 -7.31 -3.09 5.61
C THR A 64 -6.74 -4.39 6.13
N ILE A 65 -6.02 -4.29 7.24
CA ILE A 65 -5.32 -5.43 7.81
C ILE A 65 -5.95 -5.79 9.14
N ASN A 66 -6.23 -7.06 9.30
CA ASN A 66 -6.81 -7.57 10.54
C ASN A 66 -5.71 -7.91 11.53
N LYS A 67 -5.79 -7.31 12.72
CA LYS A 67 -4.85 -7.58 13.80
C LYS A 67 -5.59 -8.10 15.01
N GLY A 68 -6.32 -9.18 14.83
CA GLY A 68 -7.11 -9.72 15.91
C GLY A 68 -8.41 -8.96 16.08
N HIS A 69 -8.53 -8.18 17.15
CA HIS A 69 -9.77 -7.47 17.43
C HIS A 69 -9.91 -6.15 16.67
N THR A 70 -8.82 -5.64 16.13
CA THR A 70 -8.85 -4.34 15.48
C THR A 70 -8.34 -4.44 14.07
N GLY A 71 -8.91 -3.61 13.20
CA GLY A 71 -8.42 -3.46 11.85
C GLY A 71 -7.57 -2.21 11.75
N THR A 72 -6.62 -2.23 10.85
CA THR A 72 -5.76 -1.08 10.59
C THR A 72 -5.70 -0.87 9.09
N ASP A 73 -5.83 0.38 8.67
CA ASP A 73 -5.69 0.72 7.25
C ASP A 73 -4.29 1.27 7.00
N ILE A 74 -3.67 0.79 5.93
CA ILE A 74 -2.41 1.34 5.48
C ILE A 74 -2.53 1.68 4.01
N VAL A 75 -1.74 2.66 3.57
CA VAL A 75 -1.71 3.06 2.15
C VAL A 75 -0.39 2.60 1.57
N VAL A 76 -0.43 1.94 0.43
CA VAL A 76 0.75 1.43 -0.22
C VAL A 76 0.79 1.90 -1.67
N VAL A 77 2.01 1.92 -2.23
CA VAL A 77 2.21 2.25 -3.64
C VAL A 77 1.81 1.05 -4.48
N GLY A 78 1.01 1.29 -5.50
CA GLY A 78 0.55 0.26 -6.41
C GLY A 78 -0.97 0.28 -6.51
N CYS A 79 -1.49 0.02 -7.70
CA CYS A 79 -2.93 -0.05 -7.88
C CYS A 79 -3.46 -1.36 -7.28
N PRO A 80 -4.76 -1.42 -7.00
CA PRO A 80 -5.32 -2.63 -6.35
C PRO A 80 -5.02 -3.91 -7.10
N GLU A 81 -5.04 -3.87 -8.42
CA GLU A 81 -4.77 -5.07 -9.22
C GLU A 81 -3.35 -5.58 -9.02
N MET A 82 -2.39 -4.66 -8.97
CA MET A 82 -1.00 -5.04 -8.74
C MET A 82 -0.81 -5.62 -7.34
N ILE A 83 -1.45 -5.00 -6.37
CA ILE A 83 -1.34 -5.47 -4.99
C ILE A 83 -1.98 -6.85 -4.85
N GLU A 84 -3.14 -7.02 -5.45
CA GLU A 84 -3.81 -8.31 -5.43
C GLU A 84 -2.92 -9.39 -6.03
N GLU A 85 -2.27 -9.08 -7.14
CA GLU A 85 -1.37 -10.02 -7.79
C GLU A 85 -0.21 -10.42 -6.89
N CYS A 86 0.38 -9.44 -6.23
CA CYS A 86 1.48 -9.69 -5.30
C CYS A 86 1.05 -10.59 -4.15
N LEU A 87 -0.14 -10.33 -3.61
CA LEU A 87 -0.64 -11.12 -2.49
C LEU A 87 -0.93 -12.55 -2.93
N ASN A 88 -1.50 -12.71 -4.10
CA ASN A 88 -1.86 -14.03 -4.58
C ASN A 88 -0.65 -14.86 -4.95
N LYS A 89 0.37 -14.23 -5.50
CA LYS A 89 1.60 -14.96 -5.81
C LYS A 89 2.26 -15.50 -4.56
N SER A 90 2.19 -14.73 -3.48
CA SER A 90 2.82 -15.16 -2.23
C SER A 90 2.06 -16.27 -1.55
N SER A 91 0.74 -16.26 -1.69
CA SER A 91 -0.08 -17.24 -0.98
C SER A 91 -0.30 -18.51 -1.78
N THR A 92 0.13 -18.56 -3.00
CA THR A 92 -0.11 -19.69 -3.83
C THR A 92 0.69 -20.84 -3.46
N PRO A 93 0.28 -21.69 -3.27
CA PRO A 93 0.91 -22.93 -3.41
C PRO A 93 0.05 -23.83 -4.20
N LYS A 94 -0.34 -23.15 -4.28
CA LYS A 94 -0.81 -23.75 -4.69
C LYS A 94 -1.60 -24.07 -5.35
N LEU A 95 -1.84 -23.90 -5.49
CA LEU A 95 -2.37 -23.98 -6.08
C LEU A 95 -2.74 -24.46 -6.83
N LEU A 96 -2.75 -24.55 -6.90
CA LEU A 96 -2.90 -24.82 -7.56
C LEU A 96 -3.32 -25.43 -8.21
N ARG A 97 -3.45 -25.58 -8.17
CA ARG A 97 -3.71 -25.90 -8.79
C ARG A 97 -3.87 -26.30 -9.29
N GLY A 98 -3.96 -26.35 -8.93
CA GLY A 98 -3.88 -26.44 -9.35
C GLY A 98 -3.93 -26.53 -9.55
#